data_93cc88bef719637e849da77e0feff2ea
#
_entry.id   93cc88bef719637e849da77e0feff2ea
#
_cell.length_a   1.000
_cell.length_b   1.000
_cell.length_c   1.000
_cell.angle_alpha   90.00
_cell.angle_beta   90.00
_cell.angle_gamma   90.00
#
_symmetry.space_group_name_H-M   'P 1'
#
loop_
_entity.id
_entity.type
_entity.pdbx_description
1 polymer ?
#
loop_
_entity_poly.entity_id
_entity_poly.type
_entity_poly.pdbx_seq_one_letter_code
_entity_poly.pdbx_strand_id
1 'polypeptide(L)'
;MTDPTPAVRDRILSLPATELPAYVYDMTALRTHAAAVRAALPERVELYYAAKANPEPEILAALGPYVDGYEVSSGGELAHVAGAVPGRTLAFGGPGKTPDEVTAALETGVERFHVESAHELRMLAELARRVTPGRRVAVLPRVNLPVADGALAGSSLAMGGRPTPFGMDPERAEAVIRALTDGTYPQLELRGVHAHLASGLEAPEQVAVAESVVAWATGLGVRLAEVNVGGGMHVDYAAPERRFDWETYGTGLARLTERQPGLTLRIEPGRALTAYCGWYATEVLDVKRSHGEEFAVVRGGTHHLRTPATKGHDQPCSVLPVDAWPHPWPRPAAEDERTATGAPSDEVPGRITLAGQLCTPKDVLARRVPAPGLRAGDRVAFALAGAYAWNISHHDFLMHPRPGFHFLDGGSGARTGLGGRVDSAGLAESGGAEDSRR
;
A
#
# COMPACT_ATOMS: atom_id res chain seq x y z
N MET A 1 7.11 2.45 -21.62
CA MET A 1 6.73 3.67 -20.84
C MET A 1 5.23 3.61 -20.64
N THR A 2 4.77 3.85 -19.45
CA THR A 2 3.33 3.82 -19.13
C THR A 2 2.81 5.24 -19.26
N ASP A 3 2.10 5.53 -20.33
CA ASP A 3 1.52 6.85 -20.53
C ASP A 3 0.28 7.05 -19.64
N PRO A 4 0.10 8.26 -19.10
CA PRO A 4 -1.10 8.58 -18.34
C PRO A 4 -2.34 8.54 -19.23
N THR A 5 -3.48 8.16 -18.63
CA THR A 5 -4.77 8.27 -19.35
C THR A 5 -5.01 9.71 -19.81
N PRO A 6 -5.80 9.94 -20.86
CA PRO A 6 -6.07 11.31 -21.34
C PRO A 6 -6.52 12.25 -20.21
N ALA A 7 -7.42 11.80 -19.33
CA ALA A 7 -7.91 12.61 -18.22
C ALA A 7 -6.79 12.98 -17.23
N VAL A 8 -5.92 12.02 -16.90
CA VAL A 8 -4.75 12.27 -16.03
C VAL A 8 -3.76 13.21 -16.69
N ARG A 9 -3.46 13.00 -17.98
CA ARG A 9 -2.57 13.86 -18.75
C ARG A 9 -3.08 15.29 -18.78
N ASP A 10 -4.35 15.49 -19.14
CA ASP A 10 -4.97 16.81 -19.24
C ASP A 10 -4.96 17.51 -17.87
N ARG A 11 -5.24 16.78 -16.79
CA ARG A 11 -5.15 17.34 -15.43
C ARG A 11 -3.73 17.79 -15.09
N ILE A 12 -2.72 16.95 -15.33
CA ILE A 12 -1.31 17.27 -15.05
C ILE A 12 -0.88 18.53 -15.82
N LEU A 13 -1.23 18.63 -17.11
CA LEU A 13 -0.88 19.78 -17.94
C LEU A 13 -1.64 21.05 -17.55
N SER A 14 -2.85 20.95 -16.99
CA SER A 14 -3.63 22.09 -16.52
C SER A 14 -3.18 22.64 -15.18
N LEU A 15 -2.39 21.89 -14.38
CA LEU A 15 -1.92 22.34 -13.07
C LEU A 15 -0.89 23.47 -13.23
N PRO A 16 -1.07 24.61 -12.53
CA PRO A 16 -0.03 25.62 -12.45
C PRO A 16 1.20 25.05 -11.72
N ALA A 17 2.39 25.58 -12.01
CA ALA A 17 3.63 25.14 -11.37
C ALA A 17 3.59 25.21 -9.83
N THR A 18 2.81 26.13 -9.29
CA THR A 18 2.62 26.31 -7.84
C THR A 18 1.81 25.19 -7.15
N GLU A 19 1.06 24.41 -7.92
CA GLU A 19 0.30 23.26 -7.43
C GLU A 19 1.05 21.93 -7.60
N LEU A 20 2.25 21.97 -8.17
CA LEU A 20 3.13 20.80 -8.28
C LEU A 20 4.16 20.79 -7.13
N PRO A 21 4.61 19.61 -6.70
CA PRO A 21 4.19 18.29 -7.19
C PRO A 21 2.80 17.91 -6.69
N ALA A 22 2.16 16.95 -7.39
CA ALA A 22 0.82 16.51 -7.06
C ALA A 22 0.63 15.01 -7.32
N TYR A 23 -0.22 14.38 -6.53
CA TYR A 23 -0.79 13.08 -6.83
C TYR A 23 -2.08 13.26 -7.63
N VAL A 24 -2.21 12.49 -8.70
CA VAL A 24 -3.42 12.46 -9.53
C VAL A 24 -3.91 11.02 -9.59
N TYR A 25 -5.12 10.78 -9.11
CA TYR A 25 -5.73 9.46 -9.08
C TYR A 25 -6.86 9.36 -10.10
N ASP A 26 -6.79 8.35 -10.96
CA ASP A 26 -7.87 7.98 -11.88
C ASP A 26 -8.86 7.05 -11.16
N MET A 27 -9.94 7.61 -10.65
CA MET A 27 -10.94 6.88 -9.86
C MET A 27 -11.77 5.93 -10.72
N THR A 28 -11.89 6.22 -12.02
CA THR A 28 -12.57 5.31 -12.97
C THR A 28 -11.71 4.07 -13.22
N ALA A 29 -10.41 4.24 -13.42
CA ALA A 29 -9.47 3.14 -13.56
C ALA A 29 -9.44 2.26 -12.28
N LEU A 30 -9.47 2.89 -11.09
CA LEU A 30 -9.54 2.18 -9.81
C LEU A 30 -10.77 1.28 -9.72
N ARG A 31 -11.97 1.84 -9.96
CA ARG A 31 -13.21 1.08 -9.87
C ARG A 31 -13.28 -0.05 -10.91
N THR A 32 -12.85 0.22 -12.13
CA THR A 32 -12.80 -0.78 -13.19
C THR A 32 -11.89 -1.94 -12.83
N HIS A 33 -10.71 -1.63 -12.29
CA HIS A 33 -9.76 -2.66 -11.85
C HIS A 33 -10.32 -3.45 -10.66
N ALA A 34 -10.84 -2.79 -9.63
CA ALA A 34 -11.43 -3.44 -8.45
C ALA A 34 -12.61 -4.35 -8.82
N ALA A 35 -13.47 -3.92 -9.75
CA ALA A 35 -14.56 -4.73 -10.28
C ALA A 35 -14.06 -6.00 -10.99
N ALA A 36 -13.02 -5.87 -11.82
CA ALA A 36 -12.40 -7.01 -12.50
C ALA A 36 -11.77 -7.99 -11.50
N VAL A 37 -11.08 -7.49 -10.48
CA VAL A 37 -10.51 -8.31 -9.40
C VAL A 37 -11.62 -9.06 -8.66
N ARG A 38 -12.71 -8.38 -8.26
CA ARG A 38 -13.82 -9.03 -7.58
C ARG A 38 -14.48 -10.10 -8.45
N ALA A 39 -14.66 -9.84 -9.73
CA ALA A 39 -15.24 -10.80 -10.68
C ALA A 39 -14.39 -12.06 -10.90
N ALA A 40 -13.08 -11.94 -10.80
CA ALA A 40 -12.16 -13.09 -10.92
C ALA A 40 -12.13 -13.99 -9.68
N LEU A 41 -12.63 -13.51 -8.53
CA LEU A 41 -12.57 -14.26 -7.28
C LEU A 41 -13.88 -15.07 -7.04
N PRO A 42 -13.78 -16.32 -6.54
CA PRO A 42 -14.95 -17.11 -6.15
C PRO A 42 -15.76 -16.44 -5.03
N GLU A 43 -17.05 -16.75 -4.95
CA GLU A 43 -17.95 -16.20 -3.92
C GLU A 43 -17.48 -16.45 -2.48
N ARG A 44 -16.86 -17.60 -2.23
CA ARG A 44 -16.31 -17.98 -0.91
C ARG A 44 -14.92 -17.44 -0.64
N VAL A 45 -14.45 -16.47 -1.42
CA VAL A 45 -13.20 -15.73 -1.19
C VAL A 45 -13.54 -14.30 -0.81
N GLU A 46 -13.33 -13.94 0.43
CA GLU A 46 -13.46 -12.57 0.91
C GLU A 46 -12.25 -11.73 0.48
N LEU A 47 -12.54 -10.57 -0.06
CA LEU A 47 -11.55 -9.59 -0.51
C LEU A 47 -11.50 -8.42 0.49
N TYR A 48 -10.45 -8.34 1.29
CA TYR A 48 -10.19 -7.21 2.16
C TYR A 48 -9.13 -6.30 1.55
N TYR A 49 -9.32 -5.00 1.67
CA TYR A 49 -8.30 -4.05 1.25
C TYR A 49 -7.36 -3.73 2.42
N ALA A 50 -6.05 -3.92 2.22
CA ALA A 50 -5.03 -3.50 3.17
C ALA A 50 -4.83 -1.98 3.11
N ALA A 51 -5.46 -1.24 4.04
CA ALA A 51 -5.56 0.22 4.01
C ALA A 51 -4.20 0.93 3.99
N LYS A 52 -3.19 0.33 4.61
CA LYS A 52 -1.79 0.81 4.59
C LYS A 52 -1.20 1.01 3.18
N ALA A 53 -1.79 0.45 2.14
CA ALA A 53 -1.33 0.67 0.77
C ALA A 53 -1.65 2.08 0.27
N ASN A 54 -2.87 2.54 0.52
CA ASN A 54 -3.29 3.93 0.29
C ASN A 54 -4.52 4.24 1.15
N PRO A 55 -4.40 5.02 2.21
CA PRO A 55 -5.48 5.31 3.14
C PRO A 55 -6.34 6.52 2.76
N GLU A 56 -6.16 7.11 1.56
CA GLU A 56 -6.95 8.29 1.18
C GLU A 56 -8.46 7.98 1.22
N PRO A 57 -9.29 8.81 1.87
CA PRO A 57 -10.72 8.55 2.06
C PRO A 57 -11.47 8.28 0.75
N GLU A 58 -11.11 8.97 -0.33
CA GLU A 58 -11.69 8.81 -1.66
C GLU A 58 -11.37 7.43 -2.25
N ILE A 59 -10.14 6.93 -2.02
CA ILE A 59 -9.72 5.58 -2.43
C ILE A 59 -10.49 4.52 -1.64
N LEU A 60 -10.56 4.67 -0.31
CA LEU A 60 -11.30 3.76 0.56
C LEU A 60 -12.77 3.69 0.15
N ALA A 61 -13.42 4.85 -0.03
CA ALA A 61 -14.81 4.91 -0.44
C ALA A 61 -15.06 4.30 -1.83
N ALA A 62 -14.15 4.53 -2.79
CA ALA A 62 -14.26 3.98 -4.14
C ALA A 62 -14.13 2.45 -4.18
N LEU A 63 -13.33 1.87 -3.28
CA LEU A 63 -13.17 0.42 -3.15
C LEU A 63 -14.35 -0.25 -2.43
N GLY A 64 -15.12 0.49 -1.62
CA GLY A 64 -16.21 -0.04 -0.81
C GLY A 64 -17.17 -1.02 -1.49
N PRO A 65 -17.66 -0.77 -2.72
CA PRO A 65 -18.55 -1.69 -3.43
C PRO A 65 -17.92 -3.03 -3.83
N TYR A 66 -16.59 -3.14 -3.84
CA TYR A 66 -15.85 -4.28 -4.39
C TYR A 66 -15.16 -5.13 -3.32
N VAL A 67 -15.01 -4.60 -2.10
CA VAL A 67 -14.34 -5.29 -1.00
C VAL A 67 -15.32 -5.66 0.12
N ASP A 68 -15.05 -6.78 0.79
CA ASP A 68 -15.86 -7.25 1.91
C ASP A 68 -15.49 -6.52 3.21
N GLY A 69 -14.27 -5.98 3.29
CA GLY A 69 -13.81 -5.23 4.45
C GLY A 69 -12.43 -4.59 4.23
N TYR A 70 -11.87 -4.05 5.31
CA TYR A 70 -10.56 -3.40 5.31
C TYR A 70 -9.67 -3.99 6.41
N GLU A 71 -8.39 -4.21 6.09
CA GLU A 71 -7.37 -4.57 7.10
C GLU A 71 -6.62 -3.30 7.49
N VAL A 72 -6.50 -3.11 8.82
CA VAL A 72 -5.77 -2.01 9.46
C VAL A 72 -4.68 -2.57 10.38
N SER A 73 -3.61 -1.80 10.60
CA SER A 73 -2.43 -2.28 11.31
C SER A 73 -1.97 -1.36 12.46
N SER A 74 -2.74 -0.33 12.79
CA SER A 74 -2.50 0.56 13.93
C SER A 74 -3.80 1.22 14.40
N GLY A 75 -3.79 1.78 15.62
CA GLY A 75 -4.94 2.54 16.14
C GLY A 75 -5.25 3.80 15.36
N GLY A 76 -4.22 4.48 14.84
CA GLY A 76 -4.41 5.66 13.98
C GLY A 76 -5.06 5.28 12.65
N GLU A 77 -4.62 4.20 12.02
CA GLU A 77 -5.24 3.69 10.80
C GLU A 77 -6.68 3.22 11.03
N LEU A 78 -6.93 2.54 12.18
CA LEU A 78 -8.27 2.14 12.60
C LEU A 78 -9.23 3.33 12.68
N ALA A 79 -8.86 4.37 13.41
CA ALA A 79 -9.68 5.57 13.57
C ALA A 79 -9.95 6.26 12.23
N HIS A 80 -8.92 6.36 11.40
CA HIS A 80 -9.00 6.97 10.07
C HIS A 80 -9.94 6.20 9.14
N VAL A 81 -9.77 4.88 9.02
CA VAL A 81 -10.59 4.03 8.13
C VAL A 81 -12.03 3.96 8.63
N ALA A 82 -12.26 3.80 9.94
CA ALA A 82 -13.60 3.79 10.51
C ALA A 82 -14.35 5.11 10.26
N GLY A 83 -13.63 6.24 10.28
CA GLY A 83 -14.18 7.56 9.93
C GLY A 83 -14.46 7.73 8.44
N ALA A 84 -13.57 7.24 7.58
CA ALA A 84 -13.70 7.38 6.13
C ALA A 84 -14.77 6.47 5.51
N VAL A 85 -14.95 5.26 6.05
CA VAL A 85 -15.89 4.25 5.55
C VAL A 85 -16.71 3.64 6.71
N PRO A 86 -17.59 4.42 7.34
CA PRO A 86 -18.32 4.00 8.52
C PRO A 86 -19.19 2.77 8.25
N GLY A 87 -19.26 1.86 9.24
CA GLY A 87 -20.06 0.64 9.16
C GLY A 87 -19.48 -0.47 8.30
N ARG A 88 -18.27 -0.29 7.76
CA ARG A 88 -17.56 -1.36 7.03
C ARG A 88 -16.86 -2.31 7.99
N THR A 89 -16.76 -3.56 7.58
CA THR A 89 -16.06 -4.60 8.35
C THR A 89 -14.56 -4.32 8.41
N LEU A 90 -13.99 -4.44 9.61
CA LEU A 90 -12.57 -4.19 9.85
C LEU A 90 -11.88 -5.43 10.43
N ALA A 91 -10.67 -5.70 9.98
CA ALA A 91 -9.73 -6.65 10.57
C ALA A 91 -8.51 -5.88 11.09
N PHE A 92 -8.01 -6.24 12.29
CA PHE A 92 -6.89 -5.56 12.92
C PHE A 92 -5.67 -6.48 13.03
N GLY A 93 -4.67 -6.19 12.22
CA GLY A 93 -3.37 -6.88 12.16
C GLY A 93 -2.24 -6.09 12.83
N GLY A 94 -1.00 -6.53 12.60
CA GLY A 94 0.22 -5.89 13.09
C GLY A 94 0.79 -6.50 14.38
N PRO A 95 2.14 -6.55 14.52
CA PRO A 95 2.82 -7.28 15.58
C PRO A 95 3.01 -6.50 16.89
N GLY A 96 2.61 -5.23 16.94
CA GLY A 96 2.92 -4.32 18.04
C GLY A 96 1.73 -3.57 18.60
N LYS A 97 0.55 -4.19 18.66
CA LYS A 97 -0.67 -3.56 19.22
C LYS A 97 -0.52 -3.21 20.69
N THR A 98 -0.86 -2.00 21.06
CA THR A 98 -0.89 -1.52 22.44
C THR A 98 -2.24 -1.81 23.10
N PRO A 99 -2.33 -1.81 24.46
CA PRO A 99 -3.62 -1.96 25.15
C PRO A 99 -4.66 -0.92 24.73
N ASP A 100 -4.25 0.33 24.51
CA ASP A 100 -5.16 1.41 24.11
C ASP A 100 -5.70 1.20 22.69
N GLU A 101 -4.86 0.77 21.75
CA GLU A 101 -5.28 0.44 20.38
C GLU A 101 -6.24 -0.75 20.35
N VAL A 102 -5.98 -1.78 21.15
CA VAL A 102 -6.86 -2.94 21.27
C VAL A 102 -8.19 -2.55 21.92
N THR A 103 -8.17 -1.68 22.94
CA THR A 103 -9.38 -1.13 23.56
C THR A 103 -10.22 -0.39 22.54
N ALA A 104 -9.62 0.56 21.81
CA ALA A 104 -10.29 1.32 20.76
C ALA A 104 -10.86 0.41 19.65
N ALA A 105 -10.14 -0.66 19.28
CA ALA A 105 -10.60 -1.63 18.29
C ALA A 105 -11.82 -2.43 18.79
N LEU A 106 -11.85 -2.81 20.05
CA LEU A 106 -13.00 -3.48 20.68
C LEU A 106 -14.23 -2.57 20.72
N GLU A 107 -14.05 -1.31 21.10
CA GLU A 107 -15.10 -0.28 21.15
C GLU A 107 -15.64 0.07 19.76
N THR A 108 -14.77 0.16 18.76
CA THR A 108 -15.14 0.39 17.35
C THR A 108 -15.88 -0.81 16.76
N GLY A 109 -15.77 -1.99 17.36
CA GLY A 109 -16.43 -3.20 16.90
C GLY A 109 -15.66 -3.93 15.79
N VAL A 110 -14.33 -3.84 15.80
CA VAL A 110 -13.48 -4.66 14.92
C VAL A 110 -13.94 -6.11 14.95
N GLU A 111 -14.10 -6.69 13.78
CA GLU A 111 -14.69 -8.00 13.63
C GLU A 111 -13.66 -9.14 13.80
N ARG A 112 -12.41 -8.93 13.35
CA ARG A 112 -11.33 -9.93 13.44
C ARG A 112 -10.05 -9.33 13.98
N PHE A 113 -9.43 -10.04 14.91
CA PHE A 113 -8.11 -9.71 15.44
C PHE A 113 -7.09 -10.75 14.97
N HIS A 114 -6.09 -10.32 14.21
CA HIS A 114 -4.93 -11.14 13.89
C HIS A 114 -3.94 -11.07 15.05
N VAL A 115 -3.85 -12.14 15.81
CA VAL A 115 -3.00 -12.23 17.02
C VAL A 115 -1.65 -12.81 16.66
N GLU A 116 -0.59 -12.11 16.99
CA GLU A 116 0.78 -12.45 16.60
C GLU A 116 1.64 -13.04 17.73
N SER A 117 1.09 -13.15 18.96
CA SER A 117 1.79 -13.76 20.09
C SER A 117 0.85 -14.22 21.21
N ALA A 118 1.35 -15.12 22.08
CA ALA A 118 0.62 -15.52 23.28
C ALA A 118 0.46 -14.36 24.29
N HIS A 119 1.35 -13.38 24.30
CA HIS A 119 1.22 -12.16 25.10
C HIS A 119 0.03 -11.33 24.61
N GLU A 120 -0.05 -11.09 23.33
CA GLU A 120 -1.15 -10.35 22.70
C GLU A 120 -2.49 -11.05 22.91
N LEU A 121 -2.54 -12.40 22.82
CA LEU A 121 -3.75 -13.17 23.14
C LEU A 121 -4.24 -12.90 24.55
N ARG A 122 -3.35 -12.94 25.55
CA ARG A 122 -3.71 -12.66 26.95
C ARG A 122 -4.20 -11.24 27.15
N MET A 123 -3.54 -10.27 26.53
CA MET A 123 -3.94 -8.87 26.55
C MET A 123 -5.33 -8.69 25.95
N LEU A 124 -5.57 -9.22 24.75
CA LEU A 124 -6.87 -9.15 24.08
C LEU A 124 -7.98 -9.81 24.93
N ALA A 125 -7.69 -10.98 25.53
CA ALA A 125 -8.65 -11.67 26.37
C ALA A 125 -9.07 -10.85 27.60
N GLU A 126 -8.11 -10.23 28.29
CA GLU A 126 -8.39 -9.37 29.44
C GLU A 126 -9.15 -8.10 29.04
N LEU A 127 -8.77 -7.48 27.96
CA LEU A 127 -9.46 -6.28 27.46
C LEU A 127 -10.88 -6.61 26.95
N ALA A 128 -11.05 -7.71 26.21
CA ALA A 128 -12.37 -8.14 25.76
C ALA A 128 -13.34 -8.39 26.92
N ARG A 129 -12.86 -9.01 28.00
CA ARG A 129 -13.66 -9.23 29.21
C ARG A 129 -14.17 -7.92 29.83
N ARG A 130 -13.37 -6.85 29.78
CA ARG A 130 -13.69 -5.54 30.37
C ARG A 130 -14.50 -4.65 29.44
N VAL A 131 -14.12 -4.58 28.18
CA VAL A 131 -14.65 -3.62 27.20
C VAL A 131 -15.91 -4.13 26.52
N THR A 132 -15.97 -5.45 26.24
CA THR A 132 -17.09 -6.06 25.51
C THR A 132 -17.67 -7.26 26.29
N PRO A 133 -18.13 -7.06 27.53
CA PRO A 133 -18.66 -8.15 28.34
C PRO A 133 -19.85 -8.84 27.64
N GLY A 134 -19.81 -10.17 27.57
CA GLY A 134 -20.86 -10.97 26.92
C GLY A 134 -20.75 -11.12 25.40
N ARG A 135 -19.82 -10.42 24.73
CA ARG A 135 -19.51 -10.61 23.31
C ARG A 135 -18.25 -11.46 23.16
N ARG A 136 -18.30 -12.47 22.30
CA ARG A 136 -17.11 -13.23 21.90
C ARG A 136 -16.39 -12.49 20.76
N VAL A 137 -15.09 -12.37 20.90
CA VAL A 137 -14.21 -11.67 19.95
C VAL A 137 -13.54 -12.70 19.05
N ALA A 138 -13.68 -12.54 17.74
CA ALA A 138 -13.11 -13.45 16.76
C ALA A 138 -11.60 -13.21 16.59
N VAL A 139 -10.83 -14.30 16.69
CA VAL A 139 -9.38 -14.32 16.66
C VAL A 139 -8.88 -15.22 15.54
N LEU A 140 -7.88 -14.72 14.81
CA LEU A 140 -7.07 -15.48 13.88
C LEU A 140 -5.61 -15.43 14.33
N PRO A 141 -5.06 -16.49 14.94
CA PRO A 141 -3.63 -16.58 15.21
C PRO A 141 -2.85 -16.47 13.90
N ARG A 142 -1.88 -15.53 13.84
CA ARG A 142 -0.99 -15.37 12.70
C ARG A 142 0.18 -16.33 12.82
N VAL A 143 0.33 -17.16 11.80
CA VAL A 143 1.41 -18.15 11.74
C VAL A 143 2.48 -17.72 10.72
N ASN A 144 3.74 -17.95 11.09
CA ASN A 144 4.89 -17.84 10.22
C ASN A 144 5.30 -19.26 9.78
N LEU A 145 4.62 -19.77 8.75
CA LEU A 145 4.90 -21.12 8.23
C LEU A 145 6.24 -21.15 7.50
N PRO A 146 7.04 -22.20 7.71
CA PRO A 146 8.17 -22.45 6.84
C PRO A 146 7.68 -22.69 5.40
N VAL A 147 8.37 -22.08 4.46
CA VAL A 147 8.09 -22.22 3.02
C VAL A 147 9.20 -23.05 2.41
N ALA A 148 8.84 -23.98 1.51
CA ALA A 148 9.80 -24.85 0.85
C ALA A 148 10.90 -24.03 0.16
N ASP A 149 12.13 -24.53 0.19
CA ASP A 149 13.28 -23.91 -0.43
C ASP A 149 12.98 -23.58 -1.91
N GLY A 150 13.19 -22.32 -2.26
CA GLY A 150 12.91 -21.81 -3.61
C GLY A 150 11.48 -21.31 -3.87
N ALA A 151 10.49 -21.67 -3.07
CA ALA A 151 9.09 -21.22 -3.28
C ALA A 151 8.90 -19.70 -3.10
N LEU A 152 9.81 -19.02 -2.41
CA LEU A 152 9.85 -17.56 -2.27
C LEU A 152 10.99 -16.90 -3.04
N ALA A 153 11.64 -17.61 -3.96
CA ALA A 153 12.78 -17.08 -4.71
C ALA A 153 12.43 -15.84 -5.54
N GLY A 154 11.19 -15.75 -6.03
CA GLY A 154 10.65 -14.59 -6.74
C GLY A 154 10.16 -13.44 -5.85
N SER A 155 10.12 -13.63 -4.51
CA SER A 155 9.52 -12.65 -3.62
C SER A 155 10.34 -11.36 -3.53
N SER A 156 9.68 -10.22 -3.68
CA SER A 156 10.30 -8.89 -3.48
C SER A 156 10.51 -8.55 -2.00
N LEU A 157 9.78 -9.22 -1.10
CA LEU A 157 9.86 -9.04 0.35
C LEU A 157 9.27 -10.27 1.05
N ALA A 158 10.10 -11.03 1.78
CA ALA A 158 9.62 -12.12 2.62
C ALA A 158 9.14 -11.58 3.97
N MET A 159 7.87 -11.81 4.29
CA MET A 159 7.21 -11.43 5.55
C MET A 159 7.10 -12.62 6.52
N GLY A 160 7.36 -13.83 6.06
CA GLY A 160 7.36 -15.09 6.77
C GLY A 160 8.23 -16.13 6.06
N GLY A 161 8.14 -17.39 6.48
CA GLY A 161 8.95 -18.48 5.96
C GLY A 161 10.42 -18.47 6.42
N ARG A 162 10.80 -17.45 7.20
CA ARG A 162 12.13 -17.22 7.79
C ARG A 162 11.98 -16.36 9.05
N PRO A 163 13.03 -16.17 9.89
CA PRO A 163 12.95 -15.32 11.07
C PRO A 163 12.53 -13.88 10.72
N THR A 164 11.38 -13.47 11.24
CA THR A 164 10.81 -12.12 11.12
C THR A 164 10.01 -11.81 12.38
N PRO A 165 9.71 -10.54 12.70
CA PRO A 165 8.84 -10.21 13.83
C PRO A 165 7.35 -10.50 13.58
N PHE A 166 6.99 -11.06 12.43
CA PHE A 166 5.60 -11.28 12.04
C PHE A 166 5.15 -12.71 12.26
N GLY A 167 4.06 -12.86 13.04
CA GLY A 167 3.45 -14.15 13.34
C GLY A 167 4.26 -15.02 14.30
N MET A 168 3.74 -16.19 14.57
CA MET A 168 4.31 -17.17 15.48
C MET A 168 4.84 -18.38 14.70
N ASP A 169 5.87 -19.05 15.24
CA ASP A 169 6.23 -20.38 14.76
C ASP A 169 5.03 -21.32 14.83
N PRO A 170 4.91 -22.34 13.97
CA PRO A 170 3.78 -23.25 13.92
C PRO A 170 3.42 -23.85 15.30
N GLU A 171 4.41 -24.34 16.05
CA GLU A 171 4.21 -24.92 17.38
C GLU A 171 3.65 -23.90 18.39
N ARG A 172 4.08 -22.64 18.30
CA ARG A 172 3.56 -21.55 19.15
C ARG A 172 2.14 -21.17 18.76
N ALA A 173 1.85 -21.13 17.46
CA ALA A 173 0.49 -20.89 16.96
C ALA A 173 -0.46 -22.01 17.39
N GLU A 174 -0.05 -23.26 17.33
CA GLU A 174 -0.82 -24.41 17.82
C GLU A 174 -1.10 -24.31 19.32
N ALA A 175 -0.14 -23.86 20.14
CA ALA A 175 -0.36 -23.64 21.57
C ALA A 175 -1.41 -22.55 21.83
N VAL A 176 -1.40 -21.46 21.05
CA VAL A 176 -2.41 -20.39 21.09
C VAL A 176 -3.78 -20.92 20.65
N ILE A 177 -3.83 -21.72 19.59
CA ILE A 177 -5.06 -22.35 19.09
C ILE A 177 -5.66 -23.29 20.15
N ARG A 178 -4.84 -24.11 20.80
CA ARG A 178 -5.32 -24.98 21.91
C ARG A 178 -5.94 -24.14 23.04
N ALA A 179 -5.28 -23.06 23.48
CA ALA A 179 -5.82 -22.19 24.53
C ALA A 179 -7.12 -21.47 24.14
N LEU A 180 -7.35 -21.24 22.81
CA LEU A 180 -8.62 -20.72 22.31
C LEU A 180 -9.74 -21.77 22.26
N THR A 181 -9.40 -23.06 22.23
CA THR A 181 -10.37 -24.17 22.09
C THR A 181 -10.63 -24.94 23.35
N ASP A 182 -9.75 -24.90 24.36
CA ASP A 182 -9.89 -25.63 25.64
C ASP A 182 -10.68 -24.87 26.71
N GLY A 183 -11.21 -23.69 26.40
CA GLY A 183 -11.98 -22.86 27.32
C GLY A 183 -11.18 -21.92 28.20
N THR A 184 -9.84 -21.82 28.00
CA THR A 184 -8.98 -20.90 28.77
C THR A 184 -9.41 -19.43 28.56
N TYR A 185 -9.91 -19.09 27.39
CA TYR A 185 -10.35 -17.73 27.03
C TYR A 185 -11.79 -17.73 26.49
N PRO A 186 -12.82 -17.90 27.37
CA PRO A 186 -14.22 -18.04 26.94
C PRO A 186 -14.77 -16.80 26.20
N GLN A 187 -14.17 -15.62 26.38
CA GLN A 187 -14.53 -14.37 25.68
C GLN A 187 -13.94 -14.26 24.28
N LEU A 188 -13.05 -15.17 23.90
CA LEU A 188 -12.47 -15.23 22.57
C LEU A 188 -13.03 -16.40 21.77
N GLU A 189 -13.04 -16.26 20.46
CA GLU A 189 -13.46 -17.31 19.53
C GLU A 189 -12.37 -17.55 18.50
N LEU A 190 -11.87 -18.78 18.42
CA LEU A 190 -11.05 -19.19 17.29
C LEU A 190 -11.92 -19.19 16.05
N ARG A 191 -11.71 -18.20 15.19
CA ARG A 191 -12.44 -18.10 13.93
C ARG A 191 -11.72 -18.81 12.79
N GLY A 192 -10.39 -18.66 12.77
CA GLY A 192 -9.53 -19.21 11.73
C GLY A 192 -8.07 -18.95 12.02
N VAL A 193 -7.25 -18.97 10.99
CA VAL A 193 -5.82 -18.62 11.03
C VAL A 193 -5.49 -17.58 9.97
N HIS A 194 -4.43 -16.83 10.22
CA HIS A 194 -3.90 -15.84 9.29
C HIS A 194 -2.44 -16.16 8.95
N ALA A 195 -2.06 -16.01 7.67
CA ALA A 195 -0.67 -16.05 7.25
C ALA A 195 -0.44 -15.04 6.11
N HIS A 196 0.61 -14.26 6.23
CA HIS A 196 1.11 -13.39 5.15
C HIS A 196 2.60 -13.61 5.03
N LEU A 197 3.02 -14.46 4.09
CA LEU A 197 4.38 -15.01 4.06
C LEU A 197 5.32 -14.24 3.14
N ALA A 198 4.82 -13.66 2.04
CA ALA A 198 5.66 -12.95 1.09
C ALA A 198 4.90 -11.86 0.32
N SER A 199 5.65 -10.99 -0.35
CA SER A 199 5.13 -10.00 -1.30
C SER A 199 5.89 -10.08 -2.62
N GLY A 200 5.20 -9.77 -3.72
CA GLY A 200 5.76 -9.77 -5.06
C GLY A 200 5.72 -11.14 -5.72
N LEU A 201 4.76 -12.00 -5.34
CA LEU A 201 4.56 -13.30 -5.92
C LEU A 201 3.59 -13.24 -7.11
N GLU A 202 3.87 -14.03 -8.14
CA GLU A 202 2.98 -14.27 -9.27
C GLU A 202 1.81 -15.20 -8.87
N ALA A 203 0.78 -15.29 -9.70
CA ALA A 203 -0.43 -16.02 -9.36
C ALA A 203 -0.21 -17.52 -9.03
N PRO A 204 0.60 -18.29 -9.77
CA PRO A 204 0.86 -19.68 -9.40
C PRO A 204 1.56 -19.82 -8.03
N GLU A 205 2.50 -18.93 -7.73
CA GLU A 205 3.21 -18.91 -6.44
C GLU A 205 2.26 -18.55 -5.28
N GLN A 206 1.35 -17.58 -5.49
CA GLN A 206 0.32 -17.22 -4.52
C GLN A 206 -0.65 -18.38 -4.26
N VAL A 207 -1.03 -19.15 -5.28
CA VAL A 207 -1.84 -20.36 -5.13
C VAL A 207 -1.09 -21.39 -4.28
N ALA A 208 0.18 -21.66 -4.56
CA ALA A 208 0.99 -22.60 -3.79
C ALA A 208 1.13 -22.21 -2.31
N VAL A 209 1.31 -20.92 -2.03
CA VAL A 209 1.31 -20.40 -0.66
C VAL A 209 -0.04 -20.62 0.01
N ALA A 210 -1.14 -20.30 -0.68
CA ALA A 210 -2.48 -20.52 -0.14
C ALA A 210 -2.76 -22.01 0.14
N GLU A 211 -2.34 -22.90 -0.75
CA GLU A 211 -2.43 -24.37 -0.55
C GLU A 211 -1.67 -24.82 0.70
N SER A 212 -0.44 -24.33 0.91
CA SER A 212 0.36 -24.67 2.09
C SER A 212 -0.29 -24.20 3.37
N VAL A 213 -0.83 -22.97 3.40
CA VAL A 213 -1.51 -22.41 4.57
C VAL A 213 -2.79 -23.19 4.88
N VAL A 214 -3.59 -23.49 3.87
CA VAL A 214 -4.84 -24.27 4.03
C VAL A 214 -4.54 -25.70 4.49
N ALA A 215 -3.51 -26.35 3.91
CA ALA A 215 -3.12 -27.69 4.32
C ALA A 215 -2.68 -27.74 5.80
N TRP A 216 -1.87 -26.79 6.25
CA TRP A 216 -1.48 -26.68 7.65
C TRP A 216 -2.71 -26.44 8.55
N ALA A 217 -3.56 -25.47 8.18
CA ALA A 217 -4.74 -25.10 8.93
C ALA A 217 -5.72 -26.29 9.12
N THR A 218 -5.97 -27.04 8.06
CA THR A 218 -6.85 -28.21 8.11
C THR A 218 -6.22 -29.42 8.83
N GLY A 219 -4.89 -29.49 8.87
CA GLY A 219 -4.12 -30.50 9.63
C GLY A 219 -4.18 -30.31 11.16
N LEU A 220 -4.62 -29.15 11.66
CA LEU A 220 -4.69 -28.86 13.10
C LEU A 220 -5.72 -29.70 13.88
N GLY A 221 -6.64 -30.39 13.19
CA GLY A 221 -7.68 -31.20 13.83
C GLY A 221 -8.74 -30.39 14.59
N VAL A 222 -8.81 -29.07 14.39
CA VAL A 222 -9.82 -28.17 14.95
C VAL A 222 -10.70 -27.59 13.85
N ARG A 223 -11.96 -27.27 14.20
CA ARG A 223 -12.87 -26.65 13.23
C ARG A 223 -12.52 -25.17 13.06
N LEU A 224 -12.18 -24.78 11.84
CA LEU A 224 -11.97 -23.39 11.44
C LEU A 224 -13.08 -22.95 10.47
N ALA A 225 -13.52 -21.73 10.59
CA ALA A 225 -14.50 -21.13 9.68
C ALA A 225 -13.83 -20.42 8.50
N GLU A 226 -12.61 -19.89 8.73
CA GLU A 226 -11.89 -19.12 7.70
C GLU A 226 -10.38 -19.34 7.76
N VAL A 227 -9.72 -19.12 6.62
CA VAL A 227 -8.27 -19.03 6.50
C VAL A 227 -7.94 -17.76 5.71
N ASN A 228 -7.17 -16.88 6.33
CA ASN A 228 -6.67 -15.66 5.70
C ASN A 228 -5.25 -15.92 5.19
N VAL A 229 -5.06 -15.86 3.88
CA VAL A 229 -3.77 -16.11 3.22
C VAL A 229 -3.00 -14.82 2.91
N GLY A 230 -3.50 -13.67 3.39
CA GLY A 230 -2.86 -12.37 3.26
C GLY A 230 -2.92 -11.79 1.85
N GLY A 231 -1.97 -10.91 1.58
CA GLY A 231 -1.80 -10.25 0.28
C GLY A 231 -0.51 -10.66 -0.40
N GLY A 232 0.16 -9.68 -1.04
CA GLY A 232 1.50 -9.89 -1.60
C GLY A 232 1.54 -10.13 -3.11
N MET A 233 0.44 -9.91 -3.83
CA MET A 233 0.34 -10.01 -5.28
C MET A 233 1.34 -9.07 -5.96
N HIS A 234 2.03 -9.58 -6.98
CA HIS A 234 3.08 -8.86 -7.69
C HIS A 234 2.56 -7.61 -8.41
N VAL A 235 3.37 -6.55 -8.39
CA VAL A 235 3.23 -5.36 -9.24
C VAL A 235 4.60 -5.06 -9.83
N ASP A 236 4.69 -5.15 -11.15
CA ASP A 236 5.94 -5.00 -11.89
C ASP A 236 6.18 -3.54 -12.25
N TYR A 237 7.19 -2.92 -11.62
CA TYR A 237 7.58 -1.54 -11.90
C TYR A 237 8.44 -1.42 -13.17
N ALA A 238 9.08 -2.50 -13.61
CA ALA A 238 9.86 -2.52 -14.83
C ALA A 238 8.99 -2.74 -16.08
N ALA A 239 7.88 -3.48 -15.93
CA ALA A 239 6.90 -3.77 -16.97
C ALA A 239 5.46 -3.53 -16.44
N PRO A 240 5.04 -2.27 -16.27
CA PRO A 240 3.76 -1.89 -15.65
C PRO A 240 2.51 -2.42 -16.36
N GLU A 241 2.64 -2.78 -17.62
CA GLU A 241 1.59 -3.42 -18.42
C GLU A 241 1.38 -4.89 -18.02
N ARG A 242 2.38 -5.55 -17.44
CA ARG A 242 2.29 -6.92 -16.95
C ARG A 242 1.66 -6.92 -15.58
N ARG A 243 0.36 -7.18 -15.56
CA ARG A 243 -0.43 -7.19 -14.34
C ARG A 243 -0.51 -8.58 -13.75
N PHE A 244 -0.77 -8.65 -12.44
CA PHE A 244 -1.04 -9.91 -11.74
C PHE A 244 -2.23 -10.64 -12.39
N ASP A 245 -2.09 -11.95 -12.60
CA ASP A 245 -3.12 -12.79 -13.22
C ASP A 245 -4.18 -13.22 -12.18
N TRP A 246 -5.20 -12.38 -12.03
CA TRP A 246 -6.31 -12.62 -11.11
C TRP A 246 -7.18 -13.81 -11.49
N GLU A 247 -7.29 -14.16 -12.78
CA GLU A 247 -8.07 -15.30 -13.26
C GLU A 247 -7.41 -16.62 -12.88
N THR A 248 -6.10 -16.74 -13.11
CA THR A 248 -5.31 -17.91 -12.65
C THR A 248 -5.37 -18.04 -11.13
N TYR A 249 -5.22 -16.94 -10.39
CA TYR A 249 -5.28 -16.94 -8.93
C TYR A 249 -6.68 -17.34 -8.43
N GLY A 250 -7.74 -16.73 -8.96
CA GLY A 250 -9.13 -17.05 -8.60
C GLY A 250 -9.49 -18.51 -8.89
N THR A 251 -9.04 -19.05 -10.03
CA THR A 251 -9.22 -20.47 -10.37
C THR A 251 -8.51 -21.39 -9.34
N GLY A 252 -7.31 -21.04 -8.91
CA GLY A 252 -6.59 -21.77 -7.86
C GLY A 252 -7.35 -21.76 -6.53
N LEU A 253 -7.83 -20.58 -6.11
CA LEU A 253 -8.62 -20.43 -4.89
C LEU A 253 -9.97 -21.17 -4.96
N ALA A 254 -10.61 -21.20 -6.14
CA ALA A 254 -11.86 -21.96 -6.35
C ALA A 254 -11.63 -23.45 -6.05
N ARG A 255 -10.58 -24.05 -6.58
CA ARG A 255 -10.23 -25.46 -6.31
C ARG A 255 -9.98 -25.72 -4.81
N LEU A 256 -9.39 -24.76 -4.09
CA LEU A 256 -9.19 -24.85 -2.65
C LEU A 256 -10.52 -24.83 -1.89
N THR A 257 -11.42 -23.89 -2.22
CA THR A 257 -12.72 -23.78 -1.57
C THR A 257 -13.65 -24.96 -1.90
N GLU A 258 -13.51 -25.58 -3.07
CA GLU A 258 -14.23 -26.81 -3.43
C GLU A 258 -13.77 -28.00 -2.59
N ARG A 259 -12.46 -28.14 -2.38
CA ARG A 259 -11.88 -29.21 -1.52
C ARG A 259 -12.20 -29.03 -0.04
N GLN A 260 -12.53 -27.79 0.39
CA GLN A 260 -12.82 -27.42 1.76
C GLN A 260 -14.17 -26.69 1.87
N PRO A 261 -15.31 -27.41 1.72
CA PRO A 261 -16.64 -26.80 1.55
C PRO A 261 -17.13 -26.00 2.77
N GLY A 262 -16.55 -26.20 3.95
CA GLY A 262 -16.87 -25.45 5.18
C GLY A 262 -15.98 -24.26 5.46
N LEU A 263 -15.02 -23.93 4.56
CA LEU A 263 -13.99 -22.92 4.78
C LEU A 263 -14.20 -21.71 3.87
N THR A 264 -14.16 -20.51 4.45
CA THR A 264 -14.04 -19.25 3.72
C THR A 264 -12.56 -18.91 3.62
N LEU A 265 -12.11 -18.54 2.42
CA LEU A 265 -10.77 -17.98 2.23
C LEU A 265 -10.85 -16.45 2.28
N ARG A 266 -9.81 -15.81 2.79
CA ARG A 266 -9.66 -14.36 2.76
C ARG A 266 -8.32 -13.98 2.18
N ILE A 267 -8.32 -12.92 1.37
CA ILE A 267 -7.11 -12.29 0.84
C ILE A 267 -7.10 -10.79 1.19
N GLU A 268 -5.90 -10.23 1.33
CA GLU A 268 -5.69 -8.85 1.75
C GLU A 268 -4.75 -8.09 0.79
N PRO A 269 -5.09 -7.96 -0.50
CA PRO A 269 -4.29 -7.16 -1.41
C PRO A 269 -4.33 -5.67 -1.01
N GLY A 270 -3.17 -5.04 -1.08
CA GLY A 270 -3.03 -3.59 -0.99
C GLY A 270 -2.56 -3.03 -2.32
N ARG A 271 -1.25 -3.10 -2.58
CA ARG A 271 -0.58 -2.56 -3.78
C ARG A 271 -1.26 -2.97 -5.09
N ALA A 272 -1.58 -4.24 -5.25
CA ALA A 272 -2.15 -4.75 -6.48
C ALA A 272 -3.54 -4.19 -6.82
N LEU A 273 -4.27 -3.64 -5.84
CA LEU A 273 -5.54 -2.96 -6.08
C LEU A 273 -5.37 -1.49 -6.50
N THR A 274 -4.43 -0.76 -5.90
CA THR A 274 -4.42 0.71 -6.01
C THR A 274 -3.22 1.29 -6.75
N ALA A 275 -2.12 0.55 -6.95
CA ALA A 275 -0.93 1.11 -7.59
C ALA A 275 -1.22 1.75 -8.95
N TYR A 276 -2.07 1.11 -9.75
CA TYR A 276 -2.32 1.47 -11.14
C TYR A 276 -3.19 2.72 -11.34
N CYS A 277 -3.91 3.17 -10.32
CA CYS A 277 -4.77 4.35 -10.44
C CYS A 277 -4.05 5.67 -10.15
N GLY A 278 -2.87 5.63 -9.55
CA GLY A 278 -2.19 6.82 -9.06
C GLY A 278 -0.96 7.21 -9.87
N TRP A 279 -0.83 8.52 -10.04
CA TRP A 279 0.28 9.17 -10.70
C TRP A 279 0.87 10.23 -9.77
N TYR A 280 2.20 10.31 -9.68
CA TYR A 280 2.88 11.43 -9.06
C TYR A 280 3.40 12.35 -10.16
N ALA A 281 2.85 13.54 -10.22
CA ALA A 281 3.19 14.55 -11.24
C ALA A 281 4.12 15.62 -10.66
N THR A 282 5.14 15.98 -11.42
CA THR A 282 6.08 17.01 -11.00
C THR A 282 6.54 17.85 -12.19
N GLU A 283 7.30 18.92 -11.90
CA GLU A 283 7.91 19.82 -12.85
C GLU A 283 9.43 19.65 -12.86
N VAL A 284 10.03 19.68 -14.03
CA VAL A 284 11.48 19.78 -14.18
C VAL A 284 11.92 21.20 -13.81
N LEU A 285 12.75 21.34 -12.79
CA LEU A 285 13.27 22.63 -12.32
C LEU A 285 14.55 23.04 -13.02
N ASP A 286 15.41 22.05 -13.29
CA ASP A 286 16.73 22.27 -13.87
C ASP A 286 17.18 21.05 -14.66
N VAL A 287 17.99 21.28 -15.69
CA VAL A 287 18.67 20.25 -16.47
C VAL A 287 20.15 20.59 -16.51
N LYS A 288 21.00 19.65 -16.16
CA LYS A 288 22.43 19.86 -16.08
C LYS A 288 23.23 18.59 -16.32
N ARG A 289 24.47 18.76 -16.76
CA ARG A 289 25.42 17.67 -16.97
C ARG A 289 26.48 17.66 -15.86
N SER A 290 26.81 16.48 -15.39
CA SER A 290 27.87 16.26 -14.40
C SER A 290 28.61 14.96 -14.70
N HIS A 291 29.93 15.02 -14.87
CA HIS A 291 30.81 13.88 -15.18
C HIS A 291 30.32 13.01 -16.36
N GLY A 292 29.78 13.67 -17.41
CA GLY A 292 29.28 12.98 -18.59
C GLY A 292 27.83 12.50 -18.51
N GLU A 293 27.18 12.54 -17.34
CA GLU A 293 25.77 12.14 -17.18
C GLU A 293 24.83 13.35 -17.13
N GLU A 294 23.67 13.21 -17.76
CA GLU A 294 22.60 14.18 -17.74
C GLU A 294 21.69 13.97 -16.54
N PHE A 295 21.36 15.05 -15.85
CA PHE A 295 20.46 15.08 -14.70
C PHE A 295 19.35 16.09 -14.92
N ALA A 296 18.11 15.69 -14.64
CA ALA A 296 17.00 16.60 -14.44
C ALA A 296 16.62 16.64 -12.96
N VAL A 297 16.68 17.82 -12.37
CA VAL A 297 16.19 18.05 -11.01
C VAL A 297 14.71 18.37 -11.11
N VAL A 298 13.88 17.52 -10.48
CA VAL A 298 12.43 17.71 -10.46
C VAL A 298 11.97 18.27 -9.11
N ARG A 299 10.87 19.01 -9.10
CA ARG A 299 10.24 19.53 -7.87
C ARG A 299 9.78 18.39 -7.00
N GLY A 300 10.04 18.43 -5.71
CA GLY A 300 9.79 17.32 -4.78
C GLY A 300 10.92 16.28 -4.80
N GLY A 301 10.60 15.01 -4.66
CA GLY A 301 11.61 13.95 -4.61
C GLY A 301 11.14 12.75 -3.79
N THR A 302 12.10 11.98 -3.23
CA THR A 302 11.80 10.75 -2.46
C THR A 302 11.12 11.02 -1.12
N HIS A 303 11.07 12.24 -0.64
CA HIS A 303 10.23 12.62 0.50
C HIS A 303 8.73 12.68 0.16
N HIS A 304 8.38 12.64 -1.12
CA HIS A 304 7.02 12.48 -1.61
C HIS A 304 6.77 11.10 -2.22
N LEU A 305 7.73 10.55 -2.98
CA LEU A 305 7.63 9.26 -3.66
C LEU A 305 8.81 8.35 -3.28
N ARG A 306 8.74 7.74 -2.10
CA ARG A 306 9.86 6.96 -1.53
C ARG A 306 10.05 5.58 -2.15
N THR A 307 9.04 5.02 -2.80
CA THR A 307 9.06 3.63 -3.30
C THR A 307 10.30 3.27 -4.12
N PRO A 308 10.79 4.09 -5.07
CA PRO A 308 12.00 3.79 -5.84
C PRO A 308 13.22 3.56 -4.95
N ALA A 309 13.50 4.50 -4.06
CA ALA A 309 14.65 4.41 -3.16
C ALA A 309 14.56 3.24 -2.18
N THR A 310 13.36 2.98 -1.64
CA THR A 310 13.14 1.90 -0.67
C THR A 310 13.24 0.52 -1.29
N LYS A 311 12.80 0.36 -2.53
CA LYS A 311 12.78 -0.90 -3.26
C LYS A 311 13.98 -1.09 -4.19
N GLY A 312 14.83 -0.07 -4.36
CA GLY A 312 16.00 -0.13 -5.21
C GLY A 312 15.70 -0.27 -6.70
N HIS A 313 14.56 0.24 -7.17
CA HIS A 313 14.17 0.24 -8.58
C HIS A 313 13.90 1.67 -9.07
N ASP A 314 13.70 1.83 -10.37
CA ASP A 314 13.24 3.07 -10.96
C ASP A 314 11.70 3.14 -10.97
N GLN A 315 11.14 4.33 -10.79
CA GLN A 315 9.71 4.54 -10.95
C GLN A 315 9.41 4.74 -12.45
N PRO A 316 8.47 3.98 -13.04
CA PRO A 316 8.11 4.19 -14.44
C PRO A 316 7.50 5.57 -14.62
N CYS A 317 7.91 6.27 -15.67
CA CYS A 317 7.50 7.65 -15.91
C CYS A 317 7.30 7.97 -17.37
N SER A 318 6.56 9.07 -17.62
CA SER A 318 6.38 9.69 -18.92
C SER A 318 6.69 11.17 -18.83
N VAL A 319 7.33 11.72 -19.87
CA VAL A 319 7.57 13.16 -20.02
C VAL A 319 6.40 13.78 -20.78
N LEU A 320 5.87 14.87 -20.25
CA LEU A 320 4.80 15.66 -20.86
C LEU A 320 5.38 17.04 -21.18
N PRO A 321 5.73 17.31 -22.45
CA PRO A 321 6.31 18.58 -22.86
C PRO A 321 5.36 19.76 -22.61
N VAL A 322 5.94 20.88 -22.15
CA VAL A 322 5.25 22.15 -21.95
C VAL A 322 5.98 23.23 -22.75
N ASP A 323 5.31 23.89 -23.72
CA ASP A 323 5.98 24.86 -24.55
C ASP A 323 6.20 26.21 -23.84
N ALA A 324 5.32 26.58 -22.94
CA ALA A 324 5.41 27.82 -22.19
C ALA A 324 6.64 27.85 -21.25
N TRP A 325 7.40 28.94 -21.32
CA TRP A 325 8.50 29.25 -20.42
C TRP A 325 8.33 30.69 -19.90
N PRO A 326 7.80 30.85 -18.67
CA PRO A 326 7.40 32.17 -18.17
C PRO A 326 8.55 33.01 -17.59
N HIS A 327 9.79 32.57 -17.75
CA HIS A 327 10.95 33.22 -17.15
C HIS A 327 11.76 34.03 -18.17
N PRO A 328 12.40 35.15 -17.76
CA PRO A 328 13.20 35.98 -18.65
C PRO A 328 14.60 35.41 -18.95
N TRP A 329 15.03 34.38 -18.25
CA TRP A 329 16.32 33.71 -18.48
C TRP A 329 16.16 32.51 -19.41
N PRO A 330 17.28 32.08 -20.06
CA PRO A 330 17.27 30.96 -21.00
C PRO A 330 16.73 29.68 -20.30
N ARG A 331 15.99 28.89 -21.06
CA ARG A 331 15.40 27.63 -20.61
C ARG A 331 16.47 26.54 -20.60
N PRO A 332 16.81 25.92 -19.43
CA PRO A 332 17.69 24.76 -19.41
C PRO A 332 17.06 23.56 -20.15
N ALA A 333 17.88 22.88 -20.93
CA ALA A 333 17.47 21.71 -21.72
C ALA A 333 18.59 20.67 -21.74
N ALA A 334 18.22 19.40 -21.90
CA ALA A 334 19.18 18.34 -22.18
C ALA A 334 19.89 18.65 -23.52
N GLU A 335 21.20 18.42 -23.56
CA GLU A 335 21.99 18.67 -24.76
C GLU A 335 21.48 17.82 -25.93
N ASP A 336 21.21 18.48 -27.09
CA ASP A 336 20.91 17.78 -28.33
C ASP A 336 22.26 17.33 -28.94
N GLU A 337 22.46 16.03 -29.09
CA GLU A 337 23.75 15.44 -29.51
C GLU A 337 24.30 15.95 -30.84
N ARG A 338 23.47 16.63 -31.65
CA ARG A 338 23.93 17.21 -32.89
C ARG A 338 24.92 18.37 -32.74
N THR A 339 25.13 18.86 -31.50
CA THR A 339 26.04 19.96 -31.18
C THR A 339 27.31 19.55 -30.47
N ALA A 340 27.40 18.33 -29.93
CA ALA A 340 28.61 17.83 -29.26
C ALA A 340 29.57 17.19 -30.27
N THR A 341 30.39 18.01 -30.91
CA THR A 341 31.51 17.55 -31.75
C THR A 341 32.58 16.87 -30.87
N GLY A 342 32.77 15.56 -31.00
CA GLY A 342 34.10 14.96 -30.83
C GLY A 342 34.37 13.98 -29.74
N ALA A 343 33.45 13.15 -29.28
CA ALA A 343 33.79 11.92 -28.58
C ALA A 343 32.83 10.78 -28.97
N PRO A 344 33.37 9.60 -29.40
CA PRO A 344 32.51 8.40 -29.50
C PRO A 344 32.22 7.94 -28.07
N SER A 345 31.03 8.19 -27.60
CA SER A 345 30.55 7.52 -26.38
C SER A 345 29.68 6.33 -26.82
N ASP A 346 29.94 5.16 -26.29
CA ASP A 346 29.07 3.98 -26.38
C ASP A 346 27.70 4.21 -25.66
N GLU A 347 27.42 5.43 -25.28
CA GLU A 347 26.22 5.82 -24.55
C GLU A 347 25.09 6.17 -25.52
N VAL A 348 23.94 5.52 -25.31
CA VAL A 348 22.70 5.82 -26.05
C VAL A 348 22.28 7.26 -25.74
N PRO A 349 22.17 8.11 -26.77
CA PRO A 349 21.83 9.53 -26.61
C PRO A 349 20.47 9.78 -25.94
N GLY A 350 20.36 10.90 -25.22
CA GLY A 350 19.09 11.36 -24.66
C GLY A 350 18.61 10.59 -23.43
N ARG A 351 19.50 9.94 -22.69
CA ARG A 351 19.17 9.35 -21.39
C ARG A 351 19.49 10.29 -20.25
N ILE A 352 18.54 10.49 -19.34
CA ILE A 352 18.64 11.42 -18.23
C ILE A 352 18.23 10.77 -16.90
N THR A 353 18.93 11.10 -15.81
CA THR A 353 18.57 10.67 -14.47
C THR A 353 17.67 11.73 -13.82
N LEU A 354 16.48 11.31 -13.36
CA LEU A 354 15.50 12.14 -12.67
C LEU A 354 15.78 12.13 -11.17
N ALA A 355 16.25 13.24 -10.64
CA ALA A 355 16.58 13.43 -9.22
C ALA A 355 15.65 14.49 -8.61
N GLY A 356 15.33 14.32 -7.30
CA GLY A 356 14.53 15.29 -6.56
C GLY A 356 15.36 16.46 -6.02
N GLN A 357 14.73 17.26 -5.15
CA GLN A 357 15.31 18.47 -4.54
C GLN A 357 16.08 18.23 -3.25
N LEU A 358 16.11 16.99 -2.75
CA LEU A 358 16.76 16.73 -1.47
C LEU A 358 18.28 16.77 -1.56
N CYS A 359 18.93 17.30 -0.52
CA CYS A 359 20.40 17.38 -0.40
C CYS A 359 21.01 16.00 -0.11
N THR A 360 20.66 14.98 -0.88
CA THR A 360 21.23 13.62 -0.76
C THR A 360 21.32 12.94 -2.13
N PRO A 361 22.43 12.23 -2.42
CA PRO A 361 22.56 11.50 -3.68
C PRO A 361 21.59 10.31 -3.81
N LYS A 362 20.85 9.97 -2.75
CA LYS A 362 19.82 8.92 -2.75
C LYS A 362 18.47 9.41 -3.27
N ASP A 363 18.33 10.73 -3.53
CA ASP A 363 17.07 11.31 -4.02
C ASP A 363 16.92 11.15 -5.52
N VAL A 364 16.85 9.90 -5.96
CA VAL A 364 16.69 9.49 -7.36
C VAL A 364 15.37 8.77 -7.53
N LEU A 365 14.57 9.23 -8.49
CA LEU A 365 13.26 8.66 -8.82
C LEU A 365 13.33 7.70 -10.00
N ALA A 366 14.17 7.99 -11.01
CA ALA A 366 14.45 7.09 -12.11
C ALA A 366 15.82 7.40 -12.73
N ARG A 367 16.55 6.36 -13.15
CA ARG A 367 17.90 6.45 -13.69
C ARG A 367 17.91 6.24 -15.18
N ARG A 368 18.68 7.10 -15.88
CA ARG A 368 18.98 6.93 -17.30
C ARG A 368 17.73 6.64 -18.16
N VAL A 369 16.62 7.33 -17.89
CA VAL A 369 15.39 7.19 -18.65
C VAL A 369 15.53 7.84 -20.02
N PRO A 370 14.91 7.29 -21.09
CA PRO A 370 14.87 7.94 -22.39
C PRO A 370 14.01 9.21 -22.32
N ALA A 371 14.63 10.36 -22.42
CA ALA A 371 13.93 11.66 -22.41
C ALA A 371 14.68 12.68 -23.29
N PRO A 372 14.78 12.41 -24.61
CA PRO A 372 15.48 13.32 -25.51
C PRO A 372 14.77 14.68 -25.54
N GLY A 373 15.57 15.75 -25.43
CA GLY A 373 15.06 17.12 -25.49
C GLY A 373 14.26 17.56 -24.26
N LEU A 374 14.40 16.88 -23.11
CA LEU A 374 13.79 17.29 -21.83
C LEU A 374 14.26 18.69 -21.43
N ARG A 375 13.33 19.54 -21.02
CA ARG A 375 13.58 20.94 -20.67
C ARG A 375 13.04 21.27 -19.27
N ALA A 376 13.62 22.25 -18.62
CA ALA A 376 13.01 22.85 -17.44
C ALA A 376 11.59 23.35 -17.76
N GLY A 377 10.65 23.17 -16.83
CA GLY A 377 9.23 23.46 -17.04
C GLY A 377 8.42 22.34 -17.69
N ASP A 378 9.04 21.33 -18.29
CA ASP A 378 8.33 20.13 -18.72
C ASP A 378 7.78 19.38 -17.49
N ARG A 379 6.70 18.62 -17.67
CA ARG A 379 6.11 17.81 -16.62
C ARG A 379 6.62 16.37 -16.70
N VAL A 380 6.79 15.74 -15.55
CA VAL A 380 7.07 14.31 -15.45
C VAL A 380 5.97 13.65 -14.64
N ALA A 381 5.35 12.63 -15.21
CA ALA A 381 4.32 11.82 -14.58
C ALA A 381 4.88 10.44 -14.23
N PHE A 382 5.03 10.15 -12.95
CA PHE A 382 5.47 8.85 -12.44
C PHE A 382 4.25 7.96 -12.20
N ALA A 383 4.18 6.84 -12.91
CA ALA A 383 3.09 5.86 -12.80
C ALA A 383 3.24 4.97 -11.56
N LEU A 384 2.23 4.14 -11.28
CA LEU A 384 2.19 3.20 -10.16
C LEU A 384 2.36 3.87 -8.79
N ALA A 385 1.99 5.14 -8.68
CA ALA A 385 2.07 5.93 -7.45
C ALA A 385 0.79 5.85 -6.60
N GLY A 386 -0.13 4.94 -6.93
CA GLY A 386 -1.39 4.76 -6.20
C GLY A 386 -1.27 3.92 -4.92
N ALA A 387 -0.09 3.36 -4.61
CA ALA A 387 0.12 2.55 -3.42
C ALA A 387 1.53 2.70 -2.85
N TYR A 388 1.64 2.77 -1.53
CA TYR A 388 2.92 2.87 -0.81
C TYR A 388 3.80 3.98 -1.39
N ALA A 389 3.22 5.17 -1.55
CA ALA A 389 3.85 6.33 -2.14
C ALA A 389 3.98 7.44 -1.09
N TRP A 390 3.03 8.36 -1.02
CA TRP A 390 3.04 9.43 -0.02
C TRP A 390 3.05 8.90 1.41
N ASN A 391 2.15 8.00 1.76
CA ASN A 391 1.93 7.50 3.11
C ASN A 391 3.10 6.74 3.75
N ILE A 392 4.12 6.34 2.98
CA ILE A 392 5.35 5.71 3.50
C ILE A 392 6.58 6.62 3.40
N SER A 393 6.42 7.84 2.89
CA SER A 393 7.52 8.77 2.63
C SER A 393 7.94 9.54 3.89
N HIS A 394 9.13 10.11 3.90
CA HIS A 394 9.70 10.88 5.03
C HIS A 394 9.37 12.36 4.89
N HIS A 395 8.12 12.71 5.08
CA HIS A 395 7.44 13.94 4.67
C HIS A 395 8.12 15.25 5.07
N ASP A 396 8.69 15.33 6.27
CA ASP A 396 9.15 16.60 6.84
C ASP A 396 10.64 16.87 6.61
N PHE A 397 11.33 16.00 5.84
CA PHE A 397 12.74 16.21 5.55
C PHE A 397 12.95 17.47 4.69
N LEU A 398 13.78 18.38 5.15
CA LEU A 398 14.04 19.71 4.59
C LEU A 398 12.81 20.63 4.50
N MET A 399 11.69 20.29 5.14
CA MET A 399 10.47 21.10 5.25
C MET A 399 9.90 21.56 3.89
N HIS A 400 10.06 20.75 2.85
CA HIS A 400 9.43 21.01 1.57
C HIS A 400 7.91 20.94 1.69
N PRO A 401 7.15 21.73 0.90
CA PRO A 401 5.70 21.68 0.88
C PRO A 401 5.18 20.28 0.54
N ARG A 402 4.03 19.91 1.10
CA ARG A 402 3.32 18.67 0.76
C ARG A 402 2.81 18.73 -0.68
N PRO A 403 2.69 17.58 -1.38
CA PRO A 403 2.09 17.52 -2.71
C PRO A 403 0.58 17.79 -2.66
N GLY A 404 0.02 18.27 -3.77
CA GLY A 404 -1.43 18.30 -3.99
C GLY A 404 -2.02 16.90 -4.20
N PHE A 405 -3.34 16.75 -3.99
CA PHE A 405 -4.08 15.50 -4.24
C PHE A 405 -5.29 15.79 -5.12
N HIS A 406 -5.42 15.08 -6.24
CA HIS A 406 -6.50 15.24 -7.20
C HIS A 406 -7.12 13.89 -7.53
N PHE A 407 -8.44 13.78 -7.34
CA PHE A 407 -9.22 12.58 -7.61
C PHE A 407 -10.11 12.83 -8.82
N LEU A 408 -9.89 12.09 -9.92
CA LEU A 408 -10.59 12.29 -11.19
C LEU A 408 -11.73 11.27 -11.32
N ASP A 409 -12.97 11.77 -11.25
CA ASP A 409 -14.17 11.01 -11.56
C ASP A 409 -14.61 11.30 -12.99
N GLY A 410 -14.88 10.28 -13.80
CA GLY A 410 -15.16 10.35 -15.23
C GLY A 410 -16.47 11.04 -15.64
N GLY A 411 -16.98 12.00 -14.86
CA GLY A 411 -18.26 12.63 -15.14
C GLY A 411 -18.45 14.10 -14.75
N SER A 412 -17.64 14.68 -13.89
CA SER A 412 -17.69 16.13 -13.59
C SER A 412 -16.68 16.50 -12.50
N GLY A 413 -15.78 17.41 -12.81
CA GLY A 413 -15.00 18.19 -11.84
C GLY A 413 -14.06 17.42 -10.92
N ALA A 414 -12.76 17.66 -11.08
CA ALA A 414 -11.76 17.18 -10.13
C ALA A 414 -12.10 17.68 -8.70
N ARG A 415 -12.23 16.78 -7.75
CA ARG A 415 -12.25 17.14 -6.33
C ARG A 415 -10.80 17.29 -5.87
N THR A 416 -10.46 18.45 -5.30
CA THR A 416 -9.18 18.64 -4.60
C THR A 416 -9.38 18.24 -3.16
N GLY A 417 -8.75 17.14 -2.74
CA GLY A 417 -8.66 16.75 -1.35
C GLY A 417 -7.56 17.56 -0.66
N LEU A 418 -7.87 18.18 0.47
CA LEU A 418 -6.85 18.63 1.40
C LEU A 418 -6.32 17.37 2.07
N GLY A 419 -5.08 16.95 1.75
CA GLY A 419 -4.42 15.82 2.38
C GLY A 419 -4.64 15.84 3.89
N GLY A 420 -5.28 14.80 4.41
CA GLY A 420 -5.79 14.75 5.76
C GLY A 420 -4.74 15.14 6.79
N ARG A 421 -4.95 16.26 7.48
CA ARG A 421 -4.32 16.54 8.74
C ARG A 421 -4.83 15.51 9.73
N VAL A 422 -4.03 14.55 10.09
CA VAL A 422 -4.15 13.90 11.38
C VAL A 422 -3.50 14.88 12.37
N ASP A 423 -4.26 15.88 12.81
CA ASP A 423 -3.86 16.68 13.97
C ASP A 423 -3.98 15.74 15.18
N SER A 424 -2.84 15.37 15.73
CA SER A 424 -2.72 14.71 17.03
C SER A 424 -2.99 15.71 18.17
N ALA A 425 -4.17 16.32 18.18
CA ALA A 425 -4.61 17.23 19.24
C ALA A 425 -6.09 16.98 19.51
N GLY A 426 -6.37 16.06 20.40
CA GLY A 426 -7.74 15.76 20.81
C GLY A 426 -7.82 14.87 22.06
N LEU A 427 -6.83 14.94 22.96
CA LEU A 427 -7.05 14.55 24.35
C LEU A 427 -7.45 15.82 25.08
N ALA A 428 -8.75 16.04 25.22
CA ALA A 428 -9.32 17.09 26.05
C ALA A 428 -8.92 16.85 27.49
N GLU A 429 -8.11 17.74 28.04
CA GLU A 429 -7.96 17.91 29.48
C GLU A 429 -9.30 18.37 30.06
N SER A 430 -9.99 17.46 30.74
CA SER A 430 -11.04 17.82 31.70
C SER A 430 -10.36 18.34 32.96
N GLY A 431 -10.00 19.63 32.97
CA GLY A 431 -9.51 20.34 34.14
C GLY A 431 -10.66 20.59 35.08
N GLY A 432 -10.71 19.88 36.19
CA GLY A 432 -11.50 20.25 37.34
C GLY A 432 -10.92 21.50 37.98
N ALA A 433 -11.76 22.54 38.08
CA ALA A 433 -11.50 23.70 38.91
C ALA A 433 -11.69 23.32 40.37
N GLU A 434 -10.64 23.31 41.14
CA GLU A 434 -10.74 23.42 42.61
C GLU A 434 -10.19 24.76 43.09
N ASP A 435 -11.07 25.40 43.77
CA ASP A 435 -11.02 26.69 44.46
C ASP A 435 -9.93 26.71 45.56
N SER A 436 -8.96 27.62 45.45
CA SER A 436 -7.97 27.85 46.50
C SER A 436 -8.40 29.06 47.35
N ARG A 437 -8.95 28.79 48.52
CA ARG A 437 -8.89 29.70 49.67
C ARG A 437 -8.29 28.98 50.88
N ARG A 438 -7.02 29.20 51.12
CA ARG A 438 -6.37 29.66 52.36
C ARG A 438 -4.88 29.50 52.29
#